data_07cf51c24c591be749b77eab1dfc93b0
#
_entry.id   07cf51c24c591be749b77eab1dfc93b0
#
_cell.length_a   1.000
_cell.length_b   1.000
_cell.length_c   1.000
_cell.angle_alpha   90.00
_cell.angle_beta   90.00
_cell.angle_gamma   90.00
#
_symmetry.space_group_name_H-M   'P 1'
#
loop_
_entity.id
_entity.type
_entity.pdbx_description
1 polymer ?
#
loop_
_entity_poly.entity_id
_entity_poly.type
_entity_poly.pdbx_seq_one_letter_code
_entity_poly.pdbx_strand_id
1 'polypeptide(L)'
;MPHDFQPILDYAFTIGIELTGARWIKPTSIGMTRAAVYAGSGTIDGPMLRGKVIPMSGGDFPLVRADGVIDFDARYLLEAEDGTVIYLQNRGYRWAKSAEAADKMNRNEAVGADEYYMRVSPKFDAPDGPHAWLNRHVFVGVAEKIPGANRIHYFVVR
;
A
#
# COMPACT_ATOMS: atom_id res chain seq x y z
N MET A 1 2.90 21.56 -26.67
CA MET A 1 2.77 20.55 -25.60
C MET A 1 1.90 21.11 -24.50
N PRO A 2 0.86 20.43 -24.11
CA PRO A 2 -0.08 20.95 -23.12
C PRO A 2 0.50 20.84 -21.71
N HIS A 3 1.36 21.78 -21.32
CA HIS A 3 1.86 21.89 -19.94
C HIS A 3 0.74 22.07 -18.94
N ASP A 4 -0.42 22.55 -19.38
CA ASP A 4 -1.60 22.79 -18.55
C ASP A 4 -2.31 21.51 -18.10
N PHE A 5 -1.93 20.34 -18.63
CA PHE A 5 -2.49 19.04 -18.29
C PHE A 5 -1.52 18.11 -17.52
N GLN A 6 -0.43 18.65 -17.01
CA GLN A 6 0.44 17.89 -16.12
C GLN A 6 -0.20 17.76 -14.74
N PRO A 7 -0.39 16.53 -14.23
CA PRO A 7 -0.91 16.36 -12.88
C PRO A 7 0.11 16.87 -11.85
N ILE A 8 -0.39 17.54 -10.85
CA ILE A 8 0.39 17.98 -9.69
C ILE A 8 0.15 16.96 -8.57
N LEU A 9 1.23 16.59 -7.88
CA LEU A 9 1.17 15.67 -6.76
C LEU A 9 1.48 16.42 -5.46
N ASP A 10 0.49 16.51 -4.57
CA ASP A 10 0.70 17.07 -3.23
C ASP A 10 0.85 15.94 -2.22
N TYR A 11 1.91 16.00 -1.43
CA TYR A 11 2.08 15.06 -0.32
C TYR A 11 0.94 15.21 0.69
N ALA A 12 0.27 14.09 0.99
CA ALA A 12 -0.86 14.05 1.89
C ALA A 12 -0.51 13.47 3.26
N PHE A 13 -0.05 12.26 3.31
CA PHE A 13 0.33 11.55 4.54
C PHE A 13 1.12 10.27 4.23
N THR A 14 1.73 9.72 5.27
CA THR A 14 2.42 8.43 5.22
C THR A 14 1.73 7.43 6.15
N ILE A 15 1.52 6.22 5.67
CA ILE A 15 1.11 5.08 6.50
C ILE A 15 2.32 4.17 6.69
N GLY A 16 2.73 3.96 7.94
CA GLY A 16 3.62 2.88 8.33
C GLY A 16 2.79 1.74 8.90
N ILE A 17 2.89 0.54 8.32
CA ILE A 17 2.09 -0.62 8.72
C ILE A 17 2.95 -1.84 8.96
N GLU A 18 2.77 -2.47 10.11
CA GLU A 18 3.36 -3.77 10.42
C GLU A 18 2.57 -4.88 9.70
N LEU A 19 3.30 -5.85 9.17
CA LEU A 19 2.72 -7.01 8.51
C LEU A 19 2.83 -8.21 9.45
N THR A 20 1.70 -8.83 9.75
CA THR A 20 1.63 -9.95 10.70
C THR A 20 1.20 -11.22 9.98
N GLY A 21 2.09 -12.19 9.94
CA GLY A 21 1.82 -13.48 9.33
C GLY A 21 1.60 -13.41 7.82
N ALA A 22 1.95 -14.47 7.17
CA ALA A 22 1.64 -14.69 5.76
C ALA A 22 1.19 -16.13 5.56
N ARG A 23 0.20 -16.32 4.72
CA ARG A 23 -0.27 -17.64 4.27
C ARG A 23 -0.19 -17.68 2.76
N TRP A 24 0.43 -18.71 2.23
CA TRP A 24 0.65 -18.87 0.81
C TRP A 24 -0.13 -20.05 0.29
N ILE A 25 -0.85 -19.86 -0.82
CA ILE A 25 -1.38 -20.96 -1.63
C ILE A 25 -0.23 -21.44 -2.52
N LYS A 26 -0.02 -22.73 -2.57
CA LYS A 26 0.96 -23.32 -3.48
C LYS A 26 0.64 -22.95 -4.94
N PRO A 27 1.64 -22.94 -5.82
CA PRO A 27 1.44 -22.63 -7.24
C PRO A 27 0.27 -23.43 -7.82
N THR A 28 -0.60 -22.74 -8.55
CA THR A 28 -1.75 -23.34 -9.20
C THR A 28 -1.43 -23.72 -10.63
N SER A 29 -2.28 -24.55 -11.25
CA SER A 29 -2.16 -24.95 -12.65
C SER A 29 -2.23 -23.77 -13.64
N ILE A 30 -2.70 -22.61 -13.21
CA ILE A 30 -2.75 -21.39 -14.02
C ILE A 30 -1.49 -20.52 -13.88
N GLY A 31 -0.44 -21.01 -13.20
CA GLY A 31 0.86 -20.33 -13.09
C GLY A 31 0.88 -19.13 -12.15
N MET A 32 -0.07 -19.02 -11.23
CA MET A 32 -0.18 -17.93 -10.28
C MET A 32 -0.17 -18.45 -8.84
N THR A 33 0.34 -17.64 -7.92
CA THR A 33 0.32 -17.92 -6.48
C THR A 33 -0.43 -16.79 -5.78
N ARG A 34 -1.24 -17.14 -4.80
CA ARG A 34 -1.89 -16.17 -3.91
C ARG A 34 -1.36 -16.26 -2.50
N ALA A 35 -1.45 -15.15 -1.80
CA ALA A 35 -1.14 -15.09 -0.38
C ALA A 35 -2.23 -14.35 0.39
N ALA A 36 -2.19 -14.46 1.69
CA ALA A 36 -2.84 -13.54 2.62
C ALA A 36 -1.75 -12.99 3.54
N VAL A 37 -1.64 -11.67 3.62
CA VAL A 37 -0.71 -10.96 4.50
C VAL A 37 -1.54 -10.02 5.36
N TYR A 38 -1.54 -10.22 6.67
CA TYR A 38 -2.44 -9.49 7.54
C TYR A 38 -1.86 -8.16 7.98
N ALA A 39 -2.75 -7.17 8.09
CA ALA A 39 -2.43 -5.87 8.65
C ALA A 39 -2.31 -5.94 10.17
N GLY A 40 -1.16 -5.58 10.67
CA GLY A 40 -0.92 -5.36 12.09
C GLY A 40 -1.25 -3.93 12.50
N SER A 41 -0.57 -3.44 13.54
CA SER A 41 -0.63 -2.04 13.93
C SER A 41 0.08 -1.14 12.91
N GLY A 42 -0.24 0.13 12.94
CA GLY A 42 0.42 1.11 12.09
C GLY A 42 0.09 2.54 12.48
N THR A 43 0.86 3.45 11.95
CA THR A 43 0.71 4.89 12.18
C THR A 43 0.38 5.61 10.88
N ILE A 44 -0.39 6.68 10.99
CA ILE A 44 -0.66 7.62 9.90
C ILE A 44 -0.14 8.98 10.34
N ASP A 45 0.77 9.54 9.58
CA ASP A 45 1.33 10.86 9.87
C ASP A 45 1.48 11.68 8.58
N GLY A 46 1.01 12.91 8.63
CA GLY A 46 1.13 13.85 7.53
C GLY A 46 0.27 15.09 7.70
N PRO A 47 0.38 16.05 6.77
CA PRO A 47 -0.32 17.31 6.87
C PRO A 47 -1.84 17.19 6.67
N MET A 48 -2.31 16.15 5.96
CA MET A 48 -3.72 16.04 5.58
C MET A 48 -4.48 14.94 6.34
N LEU A 49 -3.78 14.01 6.99
CA LEU A 49 -4.38 12.96 7.81
C LEU A 49 -3.38 12.46 8.85
N ARG A 50 -3.85 12.28 10.08
CA ARG A 50 -3.14 11.64 11.18
C ARG A 50 -4.00 10.62 11.87
N GLY A 51 -3.38 9.58 12.40
CA GLY A 51 -4.10 8.53 13.09
C GLY A 51 -3.32 7.23 13.14
N LYS A 52 -4.04 6.13 13.06
CA LYS A 52 -3.48 4.77 13.14
C LYS A 52 -4.18 3.81 12.19
N VAL A 53 -3.51 2.70 11.90
CA VAL A 53 -4.13 1.52 11.29
C VAL A 53 -4.78 0.71 12.41
N ILE A 54 -6.03 0.31 12.22
CA ILE A 54 -6.72 -0.57 13.16
C ILE A 54 -6.18 -2.00 12.99
N PRO A 55 -5.54 -2.58 14.02
CA PRO A 55 -5.01 -3.93 13.93
C PRO A 55 -6.10 -4.96 13.65
N MET A 56 -5.76 -5.99 12.89
CA MET A 56 -6.66 -7.11 12.54
C MET A 56 -7.93 -6.69 11.78
N SER A 57 -7.93 -5.50 11.18
CA SER A 57 -9.06 -4.99 10.40
C SER A 57 -9.07 -5.48 8.94
N GLY A 58 -8.04 -6.19 8.52
CA GLY A 58 -7.92 -6.72 7.17
C GLY A 58 -6.51 -7.13 6.82
N GLY A 59 -6.19 -7.11 5.55
CA GLY A 59 -4.90 -7.51 5.04
C GLY A 59 -4.79 -7.31 3.53
N ASP A 60 -3.67 -7.76 2.99
CA ASP A 60 -3.41 -7.83 1.57
C ASP A 60 -3.60 -9.26 1.08
N PHE A 61 -4.29 -9.42 -0.03
CA PHE A 61 -4.47 -10.71 -0.70
C PHE A 61 -3.81 -10.68 -2.08
N PRO A 62 -2.49 -10.58 -2.14
CA PRO A 62 -1.78 -10.36 -3.36
C PRO A 62 -1.85 -11.55 -4.30
N LEU A 63 -1.80 -11.24 -5.59
CA LEU A 63 -1.54 -12.20 -6.64
C LEU A 63 -0.07 -12.12 -7.03
N VAL A 64 0.64 -13.24 -6.94
CA VAL A 64 2.00 -13.35 -7.47
C VAL A 64 1.91 -13.87 -8.89
N ARG A 65 2.24 -13.03 -9.85
CA ARG A 65 2.15 -13.32 -11.28
C ARG A 65 3.36 -14.16 -11.75
N ALA A 66 3.19 -14.83 -12.86
CA ALA A 66 4.26 -15.65 -13.46
C ALA A 66 5.50 -14.84 -13.88
N ASP A 67 5.31 -13.53 -14.18
CA ASP A 67 6.39 -12.60 -14.52
C ASP A 67 7.12 -12.02 -13.28
N GLY A 68 6.76 -12.47 -12.07
CA GLY A 68 7.36 -12.02 -10.82
C GLY A 68 6.75 -10.73 -10.25
N VAL A 69 5.79 -10.13 -10.94
CA VAL A 69 5.07 -8.96 -10.42
C VAL A 69 4.09 -9.39 -9.33
N ILE A 70 4.09 -8.67 -8.22
CA ILE A 70 3.09 -8.81 -7.18
C ILE A 70 2.00 -7.76 -7.41
N ASP A 71 0.77 -8.22 -7.58
CA ASP A 71 -0.43 -7.40 -7.74
C ASP A 71 -1.15 -7.35 -6.40
N PHE A 72 -1.16 -6.17 -5.78
CA PHE A 72 -1.74 -5.94 -4.45
C PHE A 72 -3.25 -5.76 -4.50
N ASP A 73 -3.94 -6.31 -3.50
CA ASP A 73 -5.33 -6.01 -3.18
C ASP A 73 -5.48 -5.97 -1.65
N ALA A 74 -4.97 -4.90 -1.06
CA ALA A 74 -5.02 -4.69 0.37
C ALA A 74 -6.30 -3.96 0.77
N ARG A 75 -6.91 -4.39 1.88
CA ARG A 75 -8.11 -3.77 2.47
C ARG A 75 -7.99 -3.81 3.98
N TYR A 76 -8.08 -2.67 4.62
CA TYR A 76 -8.07 -2.54 6.08
C TYR A 76 -8.64 -1.18 6.51
N LEU A 77 -8.83 -1.02 7.81
CA LEU A 77 -9.42 0.17 8.39
C LEU A 77 -8.36 1.08 9.01
N LEU A 78 -8.59 2.35 8.86
CA LEU A 78 -7.85 3.44 9.49
C LEU A 78 -8.73 4.10 10.54
N GLU A 79 -8.12 4.66 11.57
CA GLU A 79 -8.78 5.52 12.55
C GLU A 79 -8.03 6.84 12.62
N ALA A 80 -8.69 7.92 12.21
CA ALA A 80 -8.15 9.27 12.33
C ALA A 80 -8.05 9.70 13.80
N GLU A 81 -7.26 10.76 14.10
CA GLU A 81 -7.10 11.27 15.47
C GLU A 81 -8.42 11.67 16.14
N ASP A 82 -9.42 12.08 15.37
CA ASP A 82 -10.76 12.41 15.86
C ASP A 82 -11.67 11.19 16.09
N GLY A 83 -11.15 9.98 15.90
CA GLY A 83 -11.87 8.72 16.05
C GLY A 83 -12.65 8.28 14.82
N THR A 84 -12.61 9.03 13.73
CA THR A 84 -13.30 8.66 12.48
C THR A 84 -12.66 7.41 11.88
N VAL A 85 -13.49 6.40 11.62
CA VAL A 85 -13.05 5.18 10.95
C VAL A 85 -13.19 5.33 9.44
N ILE A 86 -12.13 4.99 8.72
CA ILE A 86 -12.01 5.13 7.27
C ILE A 86 -11.63 3.78 6.68
N TYR A 87 -12.35 3.33 5.65
CA TYR A 87 -11.97 2.15 4.89
C TYR A 87 -10.95 2.51 3.81
N LEU A 88 -9.94 1.66 3.67
CA LEU A 88 -8.93 1.76 2.61
C LEU A 88 -8.94 0.50 1.77
N GLN A 89 -9.03 0.67 0.45
CA GLN A 89 -8.63 -0.34 -0.52
C GLN A 89 -7.39 0.17 -1.26
N ASN A 90 -6.31 -0.59 -1.21
CA ASN A 90 -5.02 -0.21 -1.78
C ASN A 90 -4.59 -1.22 -2.83
N ARG A 91 -4.56 -0.81 -4.09
CA ARG A 91 -4.13 -1.63 -5.22
C ARG A 91 -2.85 -1.09 -5.83
N GLY A 92 -2.06 -1.98 -6.41
CA GLY A 92 -0.82 -1.56 -7.04
C GLY A 92 0.09 -2.73 -7.33
N TYR A 93 1.34 -2.41 -7.68
CA TYR A 93 2.31 -3.40 -8.13
C TYR A 93 3.64 -3.25 -7.43
N ARG A 94 4.29 -4.40 -7.21
CA ARG A 94 5.69 -4.48 -6.79
C ARG A 94 6.45 -5.45 -7.69
N TRP A 95 7.63 -5.06 -8.10
CA TRP A 95 8.57 -5.94 -8.81
C TRP A 95 10.01 -5.50 -8.55
N ALA A 96 10.92 -6.47 -8.48
CA ALA A 96 12.34 -6.23 -8.29
C ALA A 96 13.01 -5.90 -9.63
N LYS A 97 14.00 -4.99 -9.62
CA LYS A 97 14.73 -4.59 -10.83
C LYS A 97 15.88 -5.55 -11.19
N SER A 98 16.18 -6.50 -10.30
CA SER A 98 17.20 -7.54 -10.52
C SER A 98 16.82 -8.85 -9.82
N ALA A 99 17.42 -9.95 -10.23
CA ALA A 99 17.26 -11.24 -9.57
C ALA A 99 17.80 -11.21 -8.13
N GLU A 100 18.90 -10.50 -7.88
CA GLU A 100 19.46 -10.35 -6.54
C GLU A 100 18.49 -9.61 -5.60
N ALA A 101 17.89 -8.51 -6.06
CA ALA A 101 16.88 -7.79 -5.30
C ALA A 101 15.65 -8.65 -5.03
N ALA A 102 15.20 -9.45 -6.01
CA ALA A 102 14.09 -10.39 -5.84
C ALA A 102 14.40 -11.42 -4.75
N ASP A 103 15.59 -12.00 -4.75
CA ASP A 103 16.01 -12.99 -3.77
C ASP A 103 16.08 -12.39 -2.35
N LYS A 104 16.63 -11.19 -2.20
CA LYS A 104 16.64 -10.47 -0.92
C LYS A 104 15.21 -10.21 -0.41
N MET A 105 14.34 -9.74 -1.29
CA MET A 105 12.93 -9.49 -0.92
C MET A 105 12.21 -10.78 -0.49
N ASN A 106 12.47 -11.91 -1.16
CA ASN A 106 11.89 -13.20 -0.82
C ASN A 106 12.38 -13.72 0.55
N ARG A 107 13.62 -13.38 0.93
CA ARG A 107 14.17 -13.68 2.27
C ARG A 107 13.81 -12.64 3.33
N ASN A 108 12.98 -11.66 2.98
CA ASN A 108 12.60 -10.54 3.87
C ASN A 108 13.81 -9.72 4.38
N GLU A 109 14.84 -9.62 3.55
CA GLU A 109 16.02 -8.79 3.80
C GLU A 109 15.79 -7.35 3.33
N ALA A 110 16.61 -6.43 3.83
CA ALA A 110 16.57 -5.03 3.41
C ALA A 110 17.02 -4.89 1.94
N VAL A 111 16.27 -4.10 1.18
CA VAL A 111 16.54 -3.78 -0.23
C VAL A 111 16.42 -2.29 -0.43
N GLY A 112 17.34 -1.68 -1.16
CA GLY A 112 17.29 -0.26 -1.47
C GLY A 112 16.04 0.12 -2.27
N ALA A 113 15.48 1.28 -2.01
CA ALA A 113 14.25 1.74 -2.66
C ALA A 113 14.40 1.92 -4.18
N ASP A 114 15.61 2.07 -4.67
CA ASP A 114 15.96 2.15 -6.08
C ASP A 114 16.08 0.78 -6.78
N GLU A 115 16.13 -0.31 -6.01
CA GLU A 115 16.28 -1.67 -6.52
C GLU A 115 14.94 -2.35 -6.86
N TYR A 116 13.81 -1.72 -6.57
CA TYR A 116 12.48 -2.24 -6.89
C TYR A 116 11.49 -1.13 -7.26
N TYR A 117 10.41 -1.53 -7.86
CA TYR A 117 9.24 -0.68 -8.06
C TYR A 117 8.15 -1.10 -7.06
N MET A 118 7.56 -0.14 -6.35
CA MET A 118 6.39 -0.38 -5.51
C MET A 118 5.53 0.87 -5.48
N ARG A 119 4.42 0.81 -6.22
CA ARG A 119 3.47 1.93 -6.37
C ARG A 119 2.06 1.42 -6.17
N VAL A 120 1.25 2.26 -5.54
CA VAL A 120 -0.14 1.92 -5.21
C VAL A 120 -1.07 3.06 -5.60
N SER A 121 -2.33 2.71 -5.80
CA SER A 121 -3.43 3.63 -6.08
C SER A 121 -4.56 3.33 -5.10
N PRO A 122 -4.62 4.04 -3.97
CA PRO A 122 -5.63 3.79 -2.94
C PRO A 122 -6.98 4.39 -3.31
N LYS A 123 -8.04 3.78 -2.77
CA LYS A 123 -9.36 4.37 -2.63
C LYS A 123 -9.75 4.36 -1.16
N PHE A 124 -10.40 5.42 -0.74
CA PHE A 124 -10.86 5.59 0.63
C PHE A 124 -12.38 5.73 0.65
N ASP A 125 -13.01 5.16 1.68
CA ASP A 125 -14.38 5.41 2.03
C ASP A 125 -14.41 6.03 3.43
N ALA A 126 -14.66 7.31 3.50
CA ALA A 126 -14.78 8.07 4.73
C ALA A 126 -16.24 8.54 4.91
N PRO A 127 -16.76 8.58 6.15
CA PRO A 127 -18.07 9.11 6.41
C PRO A 127 -18.13 10.63 6.14
N ASP A 128 -19.35 11.18 6.10
CA ASP A 128 -19.54 12.63 6.04
C ASP A 128 -18.83 13.32 7.20
N GLY A 129 -18.20 14.45 6.92
CA GLY A 129 -17.44 15.20 7.89
C GLY A 129 -16.07 15.65 7.37
N PRO A 130 -15.10 15.91 8.28
CA PRO A 130 -13.83 16.54 7.91
C PRO A 130 -12.96 15.68 7.00
N HIS A 131 -13.19 14.37 6.94
CA HIS A 131 -12.40 13.43 6.10
C HIS A 131 -13.11 13.04 4.79
N ALA A 132 -14.32 13.55 4.53
CA ALA A 132 -15.09 13.22 3.32
C ALA A 132 -14.38 13.60 2.00
N TRP A 133 -13.41 14.49 2.06
CA TRP A 133 -12.58 14.86 0.91
C TRP A 133 -11.81 13.66 0.31
N LEU A 134 -11.47 12.65 1.12
CA LEU A 134 -10.82 11.43 0.69
C LEU A 134 -11.63 10.67 -0.37
N ASN A 135 -12.97 10.76 -0.33
CA ASN A 135 -13.86 10.07 -1.27
C ASN A 135 -13.88 10.69 -2.67
N ARG A 136 -13.32 11.88 -2.83
CA ARG A 136 -13.47 12.70 -4.05
C ARG A 136 -12.16 13.03 -4.76
N HIS A 137 -11.05 12.49 -4.27
CA HIS A 137 -9.74 12.73 -4.86
C HIS A 137 -9.09 11.43 -5.31
N VAL A 138 -8.30 11.54 -6.36
CA VAL A 138 -7.41 10.47 -6.82
C VAL A 138 -6.10 10.57 -6.05
N PHE A 139 -5.58 9.42 -5.65
CA PHE A 139 -4.32 9.32 -4.95
C PHE A 139 -3.37 8.36 -5.67
N VAL A 140 -2.09 8.61 -5.48
CA VAL A 140 -1.03 7.66 -5.79
C VAL A 140 -0.15 7.49 -4.55
N GLY A 141 0.43 6.30 -4.40
CA GLY A 141 1.34 6.01 -3.30
C GLY A 141 2.68 5.49 -3.78
N VAL A 142 3.73 5.99 -3.16
CA VAL A 142 5.10 5.46 -3.30
C VAL A 142 5.40 4.66 -2.04
N ALA A 143 5.66 3.36 -2.20
CA ALA A 143 5.83 2.48 -1.06
C ALA A 143 7.28 2.01 -0.91
N GLU A 144 7.69 1.88 0.34
CA GLU A 144 8.95 1.27 0.75
C GLU A 144 8.67 -0.03 1.49
N LYS A 145 9.35 -1.09 1.05
CA LYS A 145 9.37 -2.36 1.78
C LYS A 145 10.45 -2.32 2.86
N ILE A 146 10.02 -2.52 4.09
CA ILE A 146 10.90 -2.66 5.23
C ILE A 146 10.74 -4.10 5.77
N PRO A 147 11.76 -4.74 6.32
CA PRO A 147 11.60 -6.06 6.93
C PRO A 147 10.45 -6.08 7.94
N GLY A 148 9.42 -6.90 7.70
CA GLY A 148 8.23 -7.02 8.54
C GLY A 148 7.22 -5.87 8.47
N ALA A 149 7.43 -4.87 7.60
CA ALA A 149 6.58 -3.71 7.49
C ALA A 149 6.57 -3.11 6.08
N ASN A 150 5.64 -2.20 5.85
CA ASN A 150 5.66 -1.30 4.69
C ASN A 150 5.49 0.13 5.18
N ARG A 151 6.06 1.07 4.43
CA ARG A 151 5.83 2.50 4.58
C ARG A 151 5.34 3.03 3.25
N ILE A 152 4.20 3.70 3.25
CA ILE A 152 3.56 4.16 2.02
C ILE A 152 3.31 5.66 2.12
N HIS A 153 3.91 6.40 1.21
CA HIS A 153 3.76 7.85 1.09
C HIS A 153 2.69 8.15 0.07
N TYR A 154 1.58 8.73 0.51
CA TYR A 154 0.44 9.05 -0.35
C TYR A 154 0.44 10.49 -0.80
N PHE A 155 0.09 10.68 -2.06
CA PHE A 155 -0.01 11.98 -2.71
C PHE A 155 -1.39 12.12 -3.35
N VAL A 156 -1.98 13.30 -3.18
CA VAL A 156 -3.19 13.71 -3.89
C VAL A 156 -2.81 14.15 -5.30
N VAL A 157 -3.56 13.68 -6.29
CA VAL A 157 -3.45 14.14 -7.68
C VAL A 157 -4.36 15.35 -7.86
N ARG A 158 -3.79 16.47 -8.31
CA ARG A 158 -4.51 17.69 -8.69
C ARG A 158 -4.41 17.99 -10.15
#